data_f1981d843f3eea156e82e2e938700210
#
_entry.id   f1981d843f3eea156e82e2e938700210
#
_cell.length_a   1.000
_cell.length_b   1.000
_cell.length_c   1.000
_cell.angle_alpha   90.00
_cell.angle_beta   90.00
_cell.angle_gamma   90.00
#
_symmetry.space_group_name_H-M   'P 1'
#
loop_
_entity.id
_entity.type
_entity.pdbx_description
1 polymer ?
#
loop_
_entity_poly.entity_id
_entity_poly.type
_entity_poly.pdbx_seq_one_letter_code
_entity_poly.pdbx_strand_id
1 'polypeptide(L)'
;MQRIITYTISTGDSGENVLGFLRKNGFSKHILTTMKRAEQAILLNGQPAFGRTVLRDGDVLRILVPEEAGDGAEPSIIPVPLPLDILYEDEDILVLNKPADMPVHPSAGNYENTLANGVAWYYRQQGKAFVYRCINRLDRDTTGVLVLAKNPLSGALLSAQMKQRQIRRTYLALTDGIPPERGTISAPVARMDASVITREVNFERGEAAVTHYERLAVSNGYALVELHLDTGRTHQIRVHMKYIGCPLPGDFLYHPVFDRIGRQALHSFQLEFAHPITGEPMCFLAPVPEDFRRAFLQ
;
A
#
# COMPACT_ATOMS: atom_id res chain seq x y z
N MET A 1 13.11 -9.62 -2.30
CA MET A 1 14.50 -9.77 -2.81
C MET A 1 15.48 -9.44 -1.70
N GLN A 2 16.65 -10.07 -1.70
CA GLN A 2 17.69 -9.65 -0.77
C GLN A 2 18.16 -8.22 -1.06
N ARG A 3 18.59 -7.49 -0.02
CA ARG A 3 19.02 -6.08 -0.14
C ARG A 3 20.33 -5.88 0.61
N ILE A 4 21.27 -5.19 -0.01
CA ILE A 4 22.51 -4.78 0.65
C ILE A 4 22.41 -3.28 0.94
N ILE A 5 22.64 -2.91 2.20
CA ILE A 5 22.63 -1.52 2.64
C ILE A 5 23.97 -1.22 3.30
N THR A 6 24.51 -0.06 3.01
CA THR A 6 25.77 0.40 3.60
C THR A 6 25.51 1.69 4.36
N TYR A 7 25.95 1.72 5.62
CA TYR A 7 25.90 2.89 6.48
C TYR A 7 27.33 3.36 6.77
N THR A 8 27.57 4.65 6.67
CA THR A 8 28.75 5.28 7.28
C THR A 8 28.32 5.78 8.64
N ILE A 9 28.97 5.31 9.68
CA ILE A 9 28.61 5.64 11.06
C ILE A 9 29.02 7.09 11.36
N SER A 10 28.05 7.85 11.84
CA SER A 10 28.27 9.25 12.25
C SER A 10 28.72 9.36 13.69
N THR A 11 29.27 10.51 14.06
CA THR A 11 29.62 10.84 15.45
C THR A 11 28.45 10.64 16.42
N GLY A 12 27.21 10.92 15.96
CA GLY A 12 25.99 10.75 16.77
C GLY A 12 25.60 9.29 17.06
N ASP A 13 26.12 8.34 16.28
CA ASP A 13 25.87 6.90 16.44
C ASP A 13 27.10 6.17 17.02
N SER A 14 28.21 6.89 17.21
CA SER A 14 29.44 6.36 17.81
C SER A 14 29.21 5.93 19.27
N GLY A 15 29.72 4.77 19.63
CA GLY A 15 29.53 4.17 20.96
C GLY A 15 28.29 3.27 21.06
N GLU A 16 27.38 3.31 20.10
CA GLU A 16 26.24 2.39 20.04
C GLU A 16 26.70 1.00 19.54
N ASN A 17 26.02 -0.06 19.94
CA ASN A 17 26.28 -1.38 19.37
C ASN A 17 25.47 -1.59 18.08
N VAL A 18 25.95 -2.47 17.19
CA VAL A 18 25.30 -2.78 15.91
C VAL A 18 23.82 -3.12 16.06
N LEU A 19 23.44 -3.90 17.08
CA LEU A 19 22.04 -4.31 17.26
C LEU A 19 21.13 -3.11 17.60
N GLY A 20 21.58 -2.20 18.46
CA GLY A 20 20.89 -0.96 18.80
C GLY A 20 20.72 -0.09 17.56
N PHE A 21 21.81 0.16 16.84
CA PHE A 21 21.80 0.92 15.59
C PHE A 21 20.83 0.35 14.56
N LEU A 22 20.83 -0.96 14.33
CA LEU A 22 19.91 -1.58 13.38
C LEU A 22 18.44 -1.43 13.81
N ARG A 23 18.13 -1.58 15.10
CA ARG A 23 16.78 -1.37 15.63
C ARG A 23 16.31 0.08 15.43
N LYS A 24 17.15 1.05 15.70
CA LYS A 24 16.91 2.47 15.47
C LYS A 24 16.61 2.75 13.99
N ASN A 25 17.26 2.02 13.07
CA ASN A 25 17.07 2.09 11.62
C ASN A 25 15.97 1.17 11.08
N GLY A 26 15.02 0.73 11.91
CA GLY A 26 13.80 0.04 11.49
C GLY A 26 13.91 -1.45 11.27
N PHE A 27 15.06 -2.08 11.61
CA PHE A 27 15.21 -3.54 11.53
C PHE A 27 14.36 -4.23 12.61
N SER A 28 13.28 -4.87 12.19
CA SER A 28 12.39 -5.61 13.08
C SER A 28 13.10 -6.82 13.72
N LYS A 29 12.53 -7.32 14.84
CA LYS A 29 13.03 -8.54 15.49
C LYS A 29 13.09 -9.72 14.50
N HIS A 30 12.12 -9.82 13.61
CA HIS A 30 12.04 -10.87 12.60
C HIS A 30 13.22 -10.77 11.62
N ILE A 31 13.45 -9.59 11.01
CA ILE A 31 14.58 -9.34 10.10
C ILE A 31 15.91 -9.68 10.78
N LEU A 32 16.13 -9.20 12.00
CA LEU A 32 17.36 -9.48 12.77
C LEU A 32 17.54 -10.98 13.05
N THR A 33 16.45 -11.73 13.23
CA THR A 33 16.52 -13.18 13.44
C THR A 33 16.89 -13.92 12.14
N THR A 34 16.31 -13.50 11.00
CA THR A 34 16.63 -14.06 9.69
C THR A 34 18.08 -13.77 9.30
N MET A 35 18.56 -12.55 9.57
CA MET A 35 19.97 -12.18 9.33
C MET A 35 20.97 -13.06 10.09
N LYS A 36 20.65 -13.53 11.30
CA LYS A 36 21.54 -14.44 12.08
C LYS A 36 21.79 -15.79 11.40
N ARG A 37 20.90 -16.19 10.48
CA ARG A 37 21.03 -17.45 9.73
C ARG A 37 21.80 -17.27 8.42
N ALA A 38 22.01 -16.05 7.99
CA ALA A 38 22.76 -15.73 6.79
C ALA A 38 24.23 -15.46 7.13
N GLU A 39 25.11 -16.16 6.41
CA GLU A 39 26.56 -15.93 6.57
C GLU A 39 26.91 -14.50 6.17
N GLN A 40 27.76 -13.86 6.95
CA GLN A 40 28.31 -12.53 6.71
C GLN A 40 27.20 -11.45 6.48
N ALA A 41 26.02 -11.61 7.10
CA ALA A 41 24.95 -10.62 7.01
C ALA A 41 25.33 -9.24 7.58
N ILE A 42 26.34 -9.19 8.44
CA ILE A 42 26.84 -7.95 9.06
C ILE A 42 28.36 -7.89 8.88
N LEU A 43 28.81 -6.89 8.15
CA LEU A 43 30.24 -6.60 8.00
C LEU A 43 30.52 -5.18 8.50
N LEU A 44 31.55 -5.04 9.35
CA LEU A 44 32.07 -3.76 9.80
C LEU A 44 33.48 -3.59 9.24
N ASN A 45 33.69 -2.55 8.44
CA ASN A 45 34.98 -2.31 7.74
C ASN A 45 35.44 -3.54 6.94
N GLY A 46 34.51 -4.26 6.32
CA GLY A 46 34.79 -5.47 5.54
C GLY A 46 35.00 -6.75 6.37
N GLN A 47 34.97 -6.69 7.69
CA GLN A 47 35.13 -7.84 8.56
C GLN A 47 33.80 -8.27 9.19
N PRO A 48 33.56 -9.58 9.41
CA PRO A 48 32.35 -10.06 10.08
C PRO A 48 32.18 -9.41 11.45
N ALA A 49 30.94 -8.92 11.72
CA ALA A 49 30.61 -8.27 12.97
C ALA A 49 29.37 -8.88 13.61
N PHE A 50 29.16 -8.64 14.89
CA PHE A 50 28.06 -9.18 15.66
C PHE A 50 27.21 -8.06 16.27
N GLY A 51 25.97 -8.36 16.68
CA GLY A 51 25.06 -7.37 17.24
C GLY A 51 25.59 -6.58 18.45
N ARG A 52 26.56 -7.15 19.21
CA ARG A 52 27.23 -6.49 20.34
C ARG A 52 28.49 -5.68 19.98
N THR A 53 28.92 -5.73 18.72
CA THR A 53 30.07 -4.95 18.25
C THR A 53 29.77 -3.47 18.37
N VAL A 54 30.68 -2.72 18.99
CA VAL A 54 30.52 -1.25 19.19
C VAL A 54 30.97 -0.53 17.93
N LEU A 55 30.16 0.41 17.50
CA LEU A 55 30.40 1.25 16.33
C LEU A 55 31.23 2.48 16.70
N ARG A 56 32.05 2.95 15.78
CA ARG A 56 32.88 4.15 15.91
C ARG A 56 32.57 5.11 14.75
N ASP A 57 32.83 6.36 14.98
CA ASP A 57 32.70 7.39 13.93
C ASP A 57 33.60 7.04 12.72
N GLY A 58 33.05 7.15 11.53
CA GLY A 58 33.67 6.80 10.26
C GLY A 58 33.65 5.30 9.92
N ASP A 59 33.20 4.41 10.79
CA ASP A 59 33.02 3.00 10.45
C ASP A 59 32.06 2.80 9.29
N VAL A 60 32.36 1.82 8.42
CA VAL A 60 31.49 1.41 7.31
C VAL A 60 30.80 0.10 7.67
N LEU A 61 29.50 0.19 7.94
CA LEU A 61 28.67 -0.95 8.30
C LEU A 61 27.85 -1.41 7.07
N ARG A 62 28.18 -2.58 6.53
CA ARG A 62 27.48 -3.22 5.42
C ARG A 62 26.56 -4.31 5.94
N ILE A 63 25.27 -4.20 5.57
CA ILE A 63 24.21 -5.11 6.01
C ILE A 63 23.62 -5.82 4.79
N LEU A 64 23.56 -7.14 4.84
CA LEU A 64 22.79 -7.97 3.95
C LEU A 64 21.43 -8.27 4.62
N VAL A 65 20.35 -7.74 4.06
CA VAL A 65 18.98 -8.11 4.43
C VAL A 65 18.57 -9.29 3.54
N PRO A 66 18.52 -10.51 4.07
CA PRO A 66 18.14 -11.66 3.27
C PRO A 66 16.67 -11.60 2.90
N GLU A 67 16.30 -12.22 1.78
CA GLU A 67 14.90 -12.50 1.50
C GLU A 67 14.42 -13.59 2.48
N GLU A 68 13.21 -13.42 2.96
CA GLU A 68 12.56 -14.47 3.73
C GLU A 68 12.26 -15.64 2.80
N ALA A 69 12.86 -16.79 3.06
CA ALA A 69 12.34 -18.02 2.46
C ALA A 69 10.92 -18.16 3.02
N GLY A 70 9.90 -18.08 2.17
CA GLY A 70 8.53 -18.35 2.58
C GLY A 70 8.52 -19.67 3.35
N ASP A 71 7.94 -19.70 4.55
CA ASP A 71 7.87 -20.89 5.39
C ASP A 71 7.03 -22.03 4.76
N GLY A 72 6.83 -22.02 3.44
CA GLY A 72 6.10 -23.05 2.69
C GLY A 72 4.61 -23.15 3.02
N ALA A 73 4.10 -22.31 3.91
CA ALA A 73 2.73 -22.35 4.40
C ALA A 73 1.75 -21.44 3.63
N GLU A 74 2.24 -20.44 2.88
CA GLU A 74 1.37 -19.69 1.99
C GLU A 74 1.32 -20.32 0.61
N PRO A 75 0.13 -20.46 -0.01
CA PRO A 75 0.03 -20.94 -1.37
C PRO A 75 0.89 -20.02 -2.25
N SER A 76 1.87 -20.60 -2.93
CA SER A 76 2.74 -19.84 -3.83
C SER A 76 1.90 -19.07 -4.83
N ILE A 77 2.05 -17.76 -4.90
CA ILE A 77 1.36 -16.93 -5.88
C ILE A 77 1.74 -17.42 -7.27
N ILE A 78 0.73 -17.88 -8.02
CA ILE A 78 0.93 -18.40 -9.37
C ILE A 78 1.33 -17.23 -10.28
N PRO A 79 2.49 -17.28 -10.95
CA PRO A 79 2.87 -16.24 -11.91
C PRO A 79 2.00 -16.30 -13.16
N VAL A 80 1.29 -15.23 -13.47
CA VAL A 80 0.40 -15.12 -14.65
C VAL A 80 0.78 -13.86 -15.45
N PRO A 81 0.85 -13.92 -16.80
CA PRO A 81 1.24 -12.80 -17.66
C PRO A 81 0.12 -11.77 -17.75
N LEU A 82 -0.04 -10.98 -16.69
CA LEU A 82 -0.98 -9.86 -16.62
C LEU A 82 -0.26 -8.55 -16.90
N PRO A 83 -0.89 -7.59 -17.60
CA PRO A 83 -0.29 -6.29 -17.85
C PRO A 83 -0.12 -5.51 -16.55
N LEU A 84 1.03 -4.88 -16.37
CA LEU A 84 1.33 -4.00 -15.26
C LEU A 84 1.63 -2.59 -15.78
N ASP A 85 0.99 -1.60 -15.19
CA ASP A 85 1.31 -0.19 -15.39
C ASP A 85 2.23 0.27 -14.26
N ILE A 86 3.54 0.27 -14.52
CA ILE A 86 4.58 0.60 -13.54
C ILE A 86 4.85 2.10 -13.60
N LEU A 87 4.55 2.81 -12.51
CA LEU A 87 4.83 4.24 -12.38
C LEU A 87 6.27 4.50 -11.93
N TYR A 88 6.82 3.60 -11.10
CA TYR A 88 8.19 3.72 -10.59
C TYR A 88 8.70 2.37 -10.08
N GLU A 89 9.98 2.12 -10.25
CA GLU A 89 10.68 0.98 -9.66
C GLU A 89 12.13 1.32 -9.35
N ASP A 90 12.59 0.93 -8.15
CA ASP A 90 14.00 0.90 -7.76
C ASP A 90 14.36 -0.41 -7.03
N GLU A 91 15.42 -0.42 -6.21
CA GLU A 91 15.81 -1.60 -5.45
C GLU A 91 14.90 -1.89 -4.25
N ASP A 92 14.11 -0.92 -3.80
CA ASP A 92 13.39 -0.95 -2.53
C ASP A 92 11.87 -0.95 -2.69
N ILE A 93 11.35 -0.30 -3.72
CA ILE A 93 9.90 -0.18 -3.96
C ILE A 93 9.52 -0.44 -5.42
N LEU A 94 8.26 -0.82 -5.61
CA LEU A 94 7.57 -0.88 -6.91
C LEU A 94 6.24 -0.15 -6.75
N VAL A 95 6.01 0.90 -7.53
CA VAL A 95 4.78 1.69 -7.54
C VAL A 95 4.01 1.42 -8.82
N LEU A 96 2.75 1.10 -8.70
CA LEU A 96 1.88 0.66 -9.79
C LEU A 96 0.61 1.49 -9.87
N ASN A 97 0.11 1.70 -11.07
CA ASN A 97 -1.25 2.13 -11.34
C ASN A 97 -2.13 0.90 -11.59
N LYS A 98 -2.90 0.49 -10.60
CA LYS A 98 -3.74 -0.70 -10.68
C LYS A 98 -4.96 -0.47 -11.58
N PRO A 99 -5.25 -1.31 -12.57
CA PRO A 99 -6.49 -1.26 -13.33
C PRO A 99 -7.71 -1.69 -12.49
N ALA A 100 -8.91 -1.50 -13.01
CA ALA A 100 -10.12 -2.13 -12.50
C ALA A 100 -10.14 -3.64 -12.78
N ASP A 101 -11.09 -4.35 -12.18
CA ASP A 101 -11.29 -5.81 -12.28
C ASP A 101 -10.05 -6.64 -11.96
N MET A 102 -9.20 -6.14 -11.06
CA MET A 102 -7.99 -6.80 -10.61
C MET A 102 -7.88 -6.72 -9.08
N PRO A 103 -8.14 -7.82 -8.36
CA PRO A 103 -7.87 -7.88 -6.92
C PRO A 103 -6.37 -7.72 -6.64
N VAL A 104 -6.03 -7.14 -5.48
CA VAL A 104 -4.61 -6.95 -5.09
C VAL A 104 -3.95 -8.27 -4.71
N HIS A 105 -4.67 -9.15 -4.01
CA HIS A 105 -4.19 -10.46 -3.54
C HIS A 105 -5.09 -11.59 -4.01
N PRO A 106 -4.57 -12.82 -4.16
CA PRO A 106 -5.37 -14.00 -4.32
C PRO A 106 -6.39 -14.16 -3.18
N SER A 107 -7.58 -14.61 -3.51
CA SER A 107 -8.67 -14.88 -2.58
C SER A 107 -9.60 -15.95 -3.16
N ALA A 108 -10.56 -16.43 -2.36
CA ALA A 108 -11.53 -17.40 -2.84
C ALA A 108 -12.20 -16.94 -4.14
N GLY A 109 -12.08 -17.72 -5.21
CA GLY A 109 -12.59 -17.40 -6.54
C GLY A 109 -11.71 -16.48 -7.41
N ASN A 110 -10.58 -15.97 -6.88
CA ASN A 110 -9.65 -15.10 -7.61
C ASN A 110 -8.21 -15.54 -7.34
N TYR A 111 -7.76 -16.59 -8.03
CA TYR A 111 -6.44 -17.18 -7.78
C TYR A 111 -5.38 -16.77 -8.80
N GLU A 112 -5.78 -16.39 -10.02
CA GLU A 112 -4.88 -16.19 -11.16
C GLU A 112 -5.01 -14.81 -11.84
N ASN A 113 -5.98 -13.99 -11.45
CA ASN A 113 -6.24 -12.68 -12.05
C ASN A 113 -5.93 -11.51 -11.09
N THR A 114 -4.99 -11.69 -10.18
CA THR A 114 -4.66 -10.67 -9.19
C THR A 114 -3.38 -9.90 -9.54
N LEU A 115 -3.24 -8.70 -9.00
CA LEU A 115 -2.00 -7.92 -9.14
C LEU A 115 -0.78 -8.73 -8.69
N ALA A 116 -0.93 -9.52 -7.62
CA ALA A 116 0.14 -10.37 -7.11
C ALA A 116 0.61 -11.41 -8.15
N ASN A 117 -0.32 -11.99 -8.94
CA ASN A 117 0.02 -12.92 -10.02
C ASN A 117 0.83 -12.23 -11.13
N GLY A 118 0.41 -11.03 -11.54
CA GLY A 118 1.13 -10.23 -12.55
C GLY A 118 2.53 -9.83 -12.09
N VAL A 119 2.67 -9.39 -10.84
CA VAL A 119 3.97 -9.02 -10.25
C VAL A 119 4.87 -10.25 -10.09
N ALA A 120 4.34 -11.40 -9.70
CA ALA A 120 5.10 -12.66 -9.65
C ALA A 120 5.63 -13.05 -11.04
N TRP A 121 4.81 -12.88 -12.08
CA TRP A 121 5.25 -13.10 -13.45
C TRP A 121 6.35 -12.12 -13.87
N TYR A 122 6.18 -10.84 -13.61
CA TYR A 122 7.14 -9.78 -13.93
C TYR A 122 8.55 -10.08 -13.39
N TYR A 123 8.66 -10.49 -12.12
CA TYR A 123 9.96 -10.84 -11.53
C TYR A 123 10.47 -12.21 -11.97
N ARG A 124 9.59 -13.17 -12.21
CA ARG A 124 9.97 -14.49 -12.76
C ARG A 124 10.66 -14.35 -14.12
N GLN A 125 10.18 -13.46 -15.01
CA GLN A 125 10.80 -13.19 -16.31
C GLN A 125 12.22 -12.62 -16.17
N GLN A 126 12.52 -11.96 -15.06
CA GLN A 126 13.84 -11.42 -14.73
C GLN A 126 14.73 -12.44 -14.00
N GLY A 127 14.26 -13.67 -13.78
CA GLY A 127 14.98 -14.67 -12.98
C GLY A 127 15.08 -14.33 -11.48
N LYS A 128 14.22 -13.44 -10.98
CA LYS A 128 14.26 -12.94 -9.61
C LYS A 128 13.17 -13.61 -8.77
N ALA A 129 13.55 -14.14 -7.60
CA ALA A 129 12.59 -14.51 -6.56
C ALA A 129 12.01 -13.25 -5.91
N PHE A 130 10.68 -13.19 -5.77
CA PHE A 130 9.98 -12.05 -5.19
C PHE A 130 8.92 -12.51 -4.20
N VAL A 131 8.92 -11.93 -3.01
CA VAL A 131 7.85 -12.07 -2.02
C VAL A 131 6.96 -10.84 -2.11
N TYR A 132 5.66 -11.06 -2.31
CA TYR A 132 4.69 -10.00 -2.51
C TYR A 132 4.36 -9.27 -1.21
N ARG A 133 4.73 -7.99 -1.10
CA ARG A 133 4.51 -7.14 0.08
C ARG A 133 3.81 -5.85 -0.32
N CYS A 134 2.49 -5.89 -0.39
CA CYS A 134 1.68 -4.72 -0.71
C CYS A 134 1.44 -3.88 0.56
N ILE A 135 1.76 -2.59 0.49
CA ILE A 135 1.69 -1.68 1.64
C ILE A 135 0.30 -1.09 1.82
N ASN A 136 -0.33 -0.68 0.70
CA ASN A 136 -1.71 -0.21 0.70
C ASN A 136 -2.57 -1.06 -0.24
N ARG A 137 -3.82 -1.30 0.13
CA ARG A 137 -4.73 -2.14 -0.64
C ARG A 137 -5.81 -1.29 -1.30
N LEU A 138 -6.19 -1.70 -2.51
CA LEU A 138 -7.34 -1.18 -3.23
C LEU A 138 -8.34 -2.33 -3.46
N ASP A 139 -9.63 -2.00 -3.51
CA ASP A 139 -10.67 -2.97 -3.88
C ASP A 139 -10.47 -3.41 -5.34
N ARG A 140 -11.07 -4.54 -5.73
CA ARG A 140 -10.94 -5.12 -7.09
C ARG A 140 -11.14 -4.06 -8.17
N ASP A 141 -12.22 -3.30 -8.10
CA ASP A 141 -12.64 -2.34 -9.12
C ASP A 141 -12.22 -0.89 -8.84
N THR A 142 -11.50 -0.65 -7.73
CA THR A 142 -10.83 0.63 -7.47
C THR A 142 -9.52 0.68 -8.25
N THR A 143 -9.37 1.70 -9.08
CA THR A 143 -8.15 1.95 -9.88
C THR A 143 -7.16 2.83 -9.14
N GLY A 144 -5.91 2.91 -9.62
CA GLY A 144 -4.95 3.93 -9.21
C GLY A 144 -3.75 3.43 -8.43
N VAL A 145 -3.07 4.36 -7.77
CA VAL A 145 -1.74 4.16 -7.20
C VAL A 145 -1.73 3.23 -6.00
N LEU A 146 -0.80 2.28 -6.02
CA LEU A 146 -0.39 1.50 -4.86
C LEU A 146 1.12 1.24 -4.87
N VAL A 147 1.69 0.94 -3.69
CA VAL A 147 3.12 0.66 -3.51
C VAL A 147 3.35 -0.72 -2.91
N LEU A 148 4.35 -1.40 -3.47
CA LEU A 148 4.88 -2.68 -2.99
C LEU A 148 6.30 -2.47 -2.46
N ALA A 149 6.65 -3.16 -1.39
CA ALA A 149 8.03 -3.23 -0.92
C ALA A 149 8.75 -4.44 -1.53
N LYS A 150 9.97 -4.22 -2.04
CA LYS A 150 10.75 -5.25 -2.73
C LYS A 150 11.60 -6.11 -1.78
N ASN A 151 11.80 -5.66 -0.57
CA ASN A 151 12.58 -6.38 0.45
C ASN A 151 11.94 -6.25 1.85
N PRO A 152 12.34 -7.10 2.82
CA PRO A 152 11.74 -7.09 4.16
C PRO A 152 11.91 -5.77 4.92
N LEU A 153 13.05 -5.09 4.78
CA LEU A 153 13.31 -3.83 5.51
C LEU A 153 12.42 -2.70 4.97
N SER A 154 12.36 -2.53 3.65
CA SER A 154 11.46 -1.56 3.02
C SER A 154 10.00 -1.82 3.38
N GLY A 155 9.59 -3.10 3.48
CA GLY A 155 8.27 -3.50 3.95
C GLY A 155 8.00 -3.08 5.40
N ALA A 156 8.97 -3.29 6.30
CA ALA A 156 8.85 -2.90 7.70
C ALA A 156 8.75 -1.38 7.87
N LEU A 157 9.61 -0.63 7.17
CA LEU A 157 9.66 0.83 7.22
C LEU A 157 8.39 1.48 6.65
N LEU A 158 7.93 1.05 5.47
CA LEU A 158 6.68 1.56 4.89
C LEU A 158 5.45 1.17 5.73
N SER A 159 5.43 -0.02 6.33
CA SER A 159 4.36 -0.42 7.26
C SER A 159 4.35 0.45 8.51
N ALA A 160 5.53 0.84 9.03
CA ALA A 160 5.64 1.77 10.13
C ALA A 160 5.12 3.17 9.76
N GLN A 161 5.50 3.71 8.59
CA GLN A 161 4.97 4.97 8.06
C GLN A 161 3.43 4.92 7.91
N MET A 162 2.89 3.81 7.39
CA MET A 162 1.43 3.63 7.27
C MET A 162 0.74 3.68 8.64
N LYS A 163 1.29 2.97 9.62
CA LYS A 163 0.77 2.96 11.00
C LYS A 163 0.83 4.33 11.67
N GLN A 164 1.88 5.11 11.37
CA GLN A 164 2.08 6.47 11.87
C GLN A 164 1.33 7.53 11.04
N ARG A 165 0.53 7.14 10.04
CA ARG A 165 -0.21 8.02 9.14
C ARG A 165 0.69 8.99 8.35
N GLN A 166 1.92 8.59 8.07
CA GLN A 166 2.88 9.36 7.28
C GLN A 166 2.72 9.12 5.78
N ILE A 167 2.06 8.03 5.39
CA ILE A 167 1.68 7.78 4.00
C ILE A 167 0.35 8.47 3.73
N ARG A 168 0.35 9.50 2.89
CA ARG A 168 -0.84 10.24 2.48
C ARG A 168 -1.43 9.63 1.23
N ARG A 169 -2.74 9.47 1.22
CA ARG A 169 -3.50 8.87 0.12
C ARG A 169 -4.63 9.79 -0.26
N THR A 170 -4.60 10.28 -1.49
CA THR A 170 -5.69 11.09 -2.05
C THR A 170 -6.47 10.24 -3.04
N TYR A 171 -7.79 10.22 -2.88
CA TYR A 171 -8.70 9.54 -3.76
C TYR A 171 -9.59 10.53 -4.49
N LEU A 172 -9.97 10.20 -5.71
CA LEU A 172 -11.05 10.86 -6.43
C LEU A 172 -12.24 9.91 -6.52
N ALA A 173 -13.44 10.43 -6.25
CA ALA A 173 -14.68 9.68 -6.43
C ALA A 173 -15.70 10.52 -7.20
N LEU A 174 -16.55 9.86 -7.98
CA LEU A 174 -17.82 10.43 -8.38
C LEU A 174 -18.87 9.97 -7.38
N THR A 175 -19.80 10.87 -7.05
CA THR A 175 -20.94 10.57 -6.18
C THR A 175 -22.24 10.83 -6.88
N ASP A 176 -23.20 9.94 -6.69
CA ASP A 176 -24.61 10.17 -7.03
C ASP A 176 -25.24 10.89 -5.84
N GLY A 177 -25.62 12.15 -6.06
CA GLY A 177 -25.90 13.13 -5.02
C GLY A 177 -24.74 14.10 -4.80
N ILE A 178 -25.11 15.30 -4.34
CA ILE A 178 -24.19 16.43 -4.18
C ILE A 178 -23.93 16.64 -2.68
N PRO A 179 -22.78 16.18 -2.16
CA PRO A 179 -22.42 16.41 -0.76
C PRO A 179 -22.14 17.91 -0.51
N PRO A 180 -22.15 18.39 0.74
CA PRO A 180 -21.61 19.70 1.10
C PRO A 180 -20.21 19.92 0.51
N GLU A 181 -19.79 21.19 0.41
CA GLU A 181 -18.50 21.53 -0.20
C GLU A 181 -17.33 20.82 0.47
N ARG A 182 -17.35 20.72 1.80
CA ARG A 182 -16.35 20.01 2.62
C ARG A 182 -17.02 19.30 3.78
N GLY A 183 -16.41 18.22 4.22
CA GLY A 183 -16.87 17.53 5.42
C GLY A 183 -15.93 16.45 5.92
N THR A 184 -16.25 15.98 7.11
CA THR A 184 -15.58 14.84 7.75
C THR A 184 -16.63 13.83 8.16
N ILE A 185 -16.45 12.58 7.71
CA ILE A 185 -17.30 11.45 8.10
C ILE A 185 -16.52 10.65 9.15
N SER A 186 -16.96 10.74 10.40
CA SER A 186 -16.43 9.95 11.51
C SER A 186 -17.48 8.93 11.92
N ALA A 187 -17.47 7.77 11.27
CA ALA A 187 -18.48 6.74 11.44
C ALA A 187 -17.80 5.35 11.42
N PRO A 188 -17.97 4.53 12.49
CA PRO A 188 -17.30 3.24 12.56
C PRO A 188 -17.83 2.26 11.50
N VAL A 189 -16.91 1.48 10.91
CA VAL A 189 -17.22 0.51 9.84
C VAL A 189 -17.11 -0.91 10.37
N ALA A 190 -18.16 -1.70 10.18
CA ALA A 190 -18.24 -3.11 10.53
C ALA A 190 -18.51 -3.99 9.29
N ARG A 191 -18.28 -5.29 9.44
CA ARG A 191 -18.81 -6.28 8.49
C ARG A 191 -20.31 -6.43 8.74
N MET A 192 -21.11 -6.47 7.68
CA MET A 192 -22.55 -6.77 7.79
C MET A 192 -22.74 -8.25 8.13
N ASP A 193 -23.64 -8.56 9.08
CA ASP A 193 -23.83 -9.95 9.57
C ASP A 193 -24.27 -10.91 8.46
N ALA A 194 -25.12 -10.45 7.57
CA ALA A 194 -25.66 -11.26 6.47
C ALA A 194 -24.71 -11.39 5.26
N SER A 195 -23.48 -10.81 5.33
CA SER A 195 -22.58 -10.79 4.18
C SER A 195 -21.11 -10.97 4.56
N VAL A 196 -20.42 -11.81 3.81
CA VAL A 196 -18.97 -12.02 3.99
C VAL A 196 -18.17 -10.80 3.49
N ILE A 197 -18.66 -10.09 2.48
CA ILE A 197 -17.93 -9.03 1.78
C ILE A 197 -18.44 -7.62 2.11
N THR A 198 -19.74 -7.45 2.38
CA THR A 198 -20.35 -6.14 2.59
C THR A 198 -19.96 -5.53 3.93
N ARG A 199 -19.82 -4.22 3.95
CA ARG A 199 -19.55 -3.41 5.14
C ARG A 199 -20.70 -2.42 5.36
N GLU A 200 -20.85 -1.96 6.59
CA GLU A 200 -21.86 -0.97 7.00
C GLU A 200 -21.29 -0.03 8.05
N VAL A 201 -21.91 1.14 8.22
CA VAL A 201 -21.68 1.97 9.41
C VAL A 201 -22.41 1.32 10.58
N ASN A 202 -21.67 1.05 11.65
CA ASN A 202 -22.23 0.42 12.84
C ASN A 202 -21.53 0.96 14.09
N PHE A 203 -22.25 1.70 14.93
CA PHE A 203 -21.71 2.37 16.09
C PHE A 203 -21.48 1.45 17.30
N GLU A 204 -22.05 0.25 17.28
CA GLU A 204 -21.91 -0.70 18.41
C GLU A 204 -20.64 -1.56 18.28
N ARG A 205 -20.35 -2.04 17.05
CA ARG A 205 -19.30 -3.03 16.80
C ARG A 205 -18.30 -2.64 15.70
N GLY A 206 -18.48 -1.45 15.13
CA GLY A 206 -17.62 -0.96 14.05
C GLY A 206 -16.24 -0.54 14.53
N GLU A 207 -15.24 -0.73 13.67
CA GLU A 207 -13.91 -0.19 13.89
C GLU A 207 -13.89 1.29 13.50
N ALA A 208 -13.25 2.13 14.32
CA ALA A 208 -13.14 3.56 14.07
C ALA A 208 -12.64 3.85 12.63
N ALA A 209 -13.37 4.71 11.93
CA ALA A 209 -13.07 5.09 10.57
C ALA A 209 -13.36 6.58 10.36
N VAL A 210 -12.41 7.29 9.73
CA VAL A 210 -12.50 8.74 9.45
C VAL A 210 -12.10 9.01 8.01
N THR A 211 -13.01 9.70 7.29
CA THR A 211 -12.83 10.14 5.91
C THR A 211 -13.10 11.63 5.82
N HIS A 212 -12.15 12.39 5.31
CA HIS A 212 -12.31 13.80 4.97
C HIS A 212 -12.60 13.92 3.48
N TYR A 213 -13.47 14.85 3.10
CA TYR A 213 -13.76 15.08 1.70
C TYR A 213 -13.91 16.57 1.35
N GLU A 214 -13.61 16.86 0.09
CA GLU A 214 -13.85 18.15 -0.55
C GLU A 214 -14.51 17.94 -1.91
N ARG A 215 -15.65 18.59 -2.17
CA ARG A 215 -16.32 18.58 -3.46
C ARG A 215 -15.63 19.56 -4.40
N LEU A 216 -15.01 19.04 -5.46
CA LEU A 216 -14.25 19.83 -6.42
C LEU A 216 -15.13 20.44 -7.51
N ALA A 217 -16.15 19.69 -7.99
CA ALA A 217 -16.99 20.12 -9.09
C ALA A 217 -18.33 19.35 -9.09
N VAL A 218 -19.30 19.86 -9.81
CA VAL A 218 -20.59 19.21 -10.08
C VAL A 218 -20.84 19.25 -11.58
N SER A 219 -21.23 18.11 -12.15
CA SER A 219 -21.62 18.00 -13.56
C SER A 219 -22.64 16.89 -13.72
N ASN A 220 -23.68 17.16 -14.50
CA ASN A 220 -24.69 16.16 -14.91
C ASN A 220 -25.31 15.33 -13.76
N GLY A 221 -25.50 15.95 -12.58
CA GLY A 221 -26.08 15.31 -11.40
C GLY A 221 -25.07 14.55 -10.53
N TYR A 222 -23.83 14.41 -10.97
CA TYR A 222 -22.73 13.84 -10.19
C TYR A 222 -21.83 14.93 -9.58
N ALA A 223 -21.27 14.66 -8.41
CA ALA A 223 -20.20 15.48 -7.86
C ALA A 223 -18.86 14.74 -7.96
N LEU A 224 -17.81 15.46 -8.37
CA LEU A 224 -16.42 15.05 -8.25
C LEU A 224 -15.93 15.43 -6.85
N VAL A 225 -15.46 14.44 -6.12
CA VAL A 225 -15.06 14.59 -4.71
C VAL A 225 -13.63 14.09 -4.54
N GLU A 226 -12.81 14.91 -3.89
CA GLU A 226 -11.50 14.50 -3.38
C GLU A 226 -11.65 13.98 -1.94
N LEU A 227 -10.96 12.87 -1.61
CA LEU A 227 -11.08 12.25 -0.30
C LEU A 227 -9.71 11.91 0.28
N HIS A 228 -9.58 12.12 1.59
CA HIS A 228 -8.40 11.78 2.40
C HIS A 228 -8.80 10.89 3.57
N LEU A 229 -7.94 9.93 3.89
CA LEU A 229 -8.23 8.90 4.88
C LEU A 229 -7.28 8.97 6.07
N ASP A 230 -7.81 9.14 7.29
CA ASP A 230 -7.07 8.90 8.54
C ASP A 230 -6.95 7.41 8.85
N THR A 231 -7.88 6.60 8.37
CA THR A 231 -7.98 5.16 8.55
C THR A 231 -8.11 4.46 7.20
N GLY A 232 -7.96 3.14 7.16
CA GLY A 232 -8.04 2.37 5.90
C GLY A 232 -8.85 1.09 6.09
N ARG A 233 -10.14 1.21 6.48
CA ARG A 233 -11.03 0.06 6.61
C ARG A 233 -11.50 -0.43 5.24
N THR A 234 -11.79 -1.71 5.15
CA THR A 234 -12.34 -2.31 3.92
C THR A 234 -13.59 -1.56 3.48
N HIS A 235 -13.66 -1.16 2.21
CA HIS A 235 -14.77 -0.39 1.61
C HIS A 235 -15.07 0.96 2.28
N GLN A 236 -14.17 1.51 3.08
CA GLN A 236 -14.45 2.69 3.93
C GLN A 236 -15.08 3.86 3.16
N ILE A 237 -14.46 4.33 2.07
CA ILE A 237 -14.98 5.44 1.28
C ILE A 237 -16.38 5.12 0.74
N ARG A 238 -16.58 3.93 0.19
CA ARG A 238 -17.83 3.47 -0.41
C ARG A 238 -18.96 3.47 0.61
N VAL A 239 -18.71 2.95 1.81
CA VAL A 239 -19.67 2.93 2.92
C VAL A 239 -19.94 4.32 3.48
N HIS A 240 -18.90 5.13 3.67
CA HIS A 240 -19.04 6.49 4.19
C HIS A 240 -19.82 7.40 3.25
N MET A 241 -19.53 7.36 1.95
CA MET A 241 -20.27 8.18 0.99
C MET A 241 -21.73 7.74 0.88
N LYS A 242 -22.01 6.43 0.92
CA LYS A 242 -23.38 5.92 1.02
C LYS A 242 -24.08 6.40 2.31
N TYR A 243 -23.38 6.38 3.44
CA TYR A 243 -23.92 6.77 4.75
C TYR A 243 -24.40 8.22 4.76
N ILE A 244 -23.72 9.14 4.08
CA ILE A 244 -24.13 10.53 3.95
C ILE A 244 -25.10 10.79 2.79
N GLY A 245 -25.65 9.74 2.15
CA GLY A 245 -26.61 9.86 1.06
C GLY A 245 -26.04 10.23 -0.30
N CYS A 246 -24.72 10.11 -0.48
CA CYS A 246 -24.00 10.40 -1.73
C CYS A 246 -23.19 9.18 -2.19
N PRO A 247 -23.82 8.02 -2.51
CA PRO A 247 -23.13 6.80 -2.89
C PRO A 247 -22.33 6.96 -4.18
N LEU A 248 -21.39 6.06 -4.43
CA LEU A 248 -20.61 6.04 -5.66
C LEU A 248 -21.38 5.30 -6.76
N PRO A 249 -21.60 5.89 -7.94
CA PRO A 249 -22.23 5.20 -9.06
C PRO A 249 -21.38 4.01 -9.51
N GLY A 250 -22.04 2.97 -10.03
CA GLY A 250 -21.40 1.73 -10.47
C GLY A 250 -20.90 0.82 -9.34
N ASP A 251 -21.19 1.15 -8.09
CA ASP A 251 -20.80 0.30 -6.95
C ASP A 251 -21.77 -0.86 -6.80
N PHE A 252 -21.38 -2.06 -7.25
CA PHE A 252 -22.21 -3.25 -7.28
C PHE A 252 -22.74 -3.70 -5.90
N LEU A 253 -22.09 -3.30 -4.79
CA LEU A 253 -22.53 -3.62 -3.43
C LEU A 253 -23.38 -2.55 -2.78
N TYR A 254 -23.08 -1.29 -3.06
CA TYR A 254 -23.65 -0.18 -2.30
C TYR A 254 -24.56 0.73 -3.12
N HIS A 255 -24.39 0.77 -4.44
CA HIS A 255 -25.20 1.57 -5.35
C HIS A 255 -25.10 1.03 -6.80
N PRO A 256 -25.83 -0.05 -7.16
CA PRO A 256 -25.69 -0.74 -8.43
C PRO A 256 -26.40 0.00 -9.58
N VAL A 257 -26.10 1.30 -9.74
CA VAL A 257 -26.54 2.13 -10.87
C VAL A 257 -25.38 2.24 -11.84
N PHE A 258 -25.52 1.63 -13.03
CA PHE A 258 -24.45 1.45 -14.01
C PHE A 258 -24.68 2.27 -15.29
N ASP A 259 -25.43 3.35 -15.21
CA ASP A 259 -25.86 4.11 -16.39
C ASP A 259 -24.69 4.77 -17.14
N ARG A 260 -23.63 5.19 -16.41
CA ARG A 260 -22.50 5.93 -16.98
C ARG A 260 -21.14 5.29 -16.71
N ILE A 261 -21.03 4.48 -15.64
CA ILE A 261 -19.79 3.81 -15.27
C ILE A 261 -20.09 2.38 -14.79
N GLY A 262 -19.34 1.41 -15.30
CA GLY A 262 -19.56 -0.03 -15.05
C GLY A 262 -18.90 -0.56 -13.77
N ARG A 263 -18.33 0.30 -12.92
CA ARG A 263 -17.64 -0.04 -11.69
C ARG A 263 -17.78 1.07 -10.66
N GLN A 264 -17.47 0.78 -9.38
CA GLN A 264 -17.43 1.88 -8.40
C GLN A 264 -16.56 3.03 -8.90
N ALA A 265 -17.12 4.23 -8.94
CA ALA A 265 -16.43 5.44 -9.37
C ALA A 265 -15.46 5.92 -8.30
N LEU A 266 -14.39 5.15 -8.09
CA LEU A 266 -13.34 5.40 -7.10
C LEU A 266 -11.96 5.18 -7.72
N HIS A 267 -11.05 6.12 -7.45
CA HIS A 267 -9.70 6.13 -8.00
C HIS A 267 -8.69 6.61 -6.94
N SER A 268 -7.67 5.83 -6.66
CA SER A 268 -6.52 6.22 -5.84
C SER A 268 -5.61 7.11 -6.68
N PHE A 269 -5.85 8.42 -6.59
CA PHE A 269 -5.24 9.42 -7.47
C PHE A 269 -3.79 9.71 -7.12
N GLN A 270 -3.48 9.88 -5.83
CA GLN A 270 -2.15 10.29 -5.37
C GLN A 270 -1.73 9.50 -4.14
N LEU A 271 -0.42 9.19 -4.10
CA LEU A 271 0.24 8.53 -2.98
C LEU A 271 1.54 9.26 -2.65
N GLU A 272 1.68 9.72 -1.40
CA GLU A 272 2.85 10.42 -0.89
C GLU A 272 3.43 9.70 0.32
N PHE A 273 4.74 9.51 0.36
CA PHE A 273 5.45 8.89 1.47
C PHE A 273 6.94 9.24 1.42
N ALA A 274 7.68 8.96 2.50
CA ALA A 274 9.14 9.03 2.47
C ALA A 274 9.71 7.70 1.93
N HIS A 275 10.66 7.77 0.99
CA HIS A 275 11.35 6.58 0.51
C HIS A 275 11.94 5.79 1.68
N PRO A 276 11.70 4.46 1.78
CA PRO A 276 12.00 3.72 3.01
C PRO A 276 13.48 3.72 3.38
N ILE A 277 14.38 3.79 2.41
CA ILE A 277 15.83 3.71 2.67
C ILE A 277 16.50 5.09 2.63
N THR A 278 16.17 5.93 1.64
CA THR A 278 16.81 7.25 1.51
C THR A 278 16.15 8.34 2.35
N GLY A 279 14.88 8.15 2.73
CA GLY A 279 14.08 9.16 3.43
C GLY A 279 13.60 10.30 2.55
N GLU A 280 13.91 10.30 1.26
CA GLU A 280 13.47 11.33 0.31
C GLU A 280 11.95 11.34 0.16
N PRO A 281 11.31 12.53 0.09
CA PRO A 281 9.88 12.62 -0.16
C PRO A 281 9.55 12.16 -1.57
N MET A 282 8.58 11.23 -1.68
CA MET A 282 8.08 10.67 -2.93
C MET A 282 6.61 11.04 -3.12
N CYS A 283 6.22 11.37 -4.34
CA CYS A 283 4.84 11.66 -4.71
C CYS A 283 4.54 11.01 -6.07
N PHE A 284 3.50 10.19 -6.13
CA PHE A 284 3.08 9.48 -7.34
C PHE A 284 1.62 9.78 -7.65
N LEU A 285 1.35 10.04 -8.93
CA LEU A 285 0.03 10.30 -9.47
C LEU A 285 -0.35 9.21 -10.47
N ALA A 286 -1.54 8.67 -10.34
CA ALA A 286 -2.14 7.85 -11.39
C ALA A 286 -3.05 8.73 -12.27
N PRO A 287 -2.97 8.63 -13.61
CA PRO A 287 -3.86 9.37 -14.49
C PRO A 287 -5.32 8.98 -14.23
N VAL A 288 -6.22 9.98 -14.21
CA VAL A 288 -7.65 9.75 -14.05
C VAL A 288 -8.17 8.89 -15.20
N PRO A 289 -8.83 7.75 -14.93
CA PRO A 289 -9.28 6.83 -15.96
C PRO A 289 -10.31 7.44 -16.92
N GLU A 290 -10.30 7.01 -18.17
CA GLU A 290 -11.19 7.55 -19.21
C GLU A 290 -12.67 7.29 -18.91
N ASP A 291 -13.04 6.12 -18.37
CA ASP A 291 -14.39 5.79 -17.96
C ASP A 291 -14.91 6.76 -16.88
N PHE A 292 -14.03 7.14 -15.95
CA PHE A 292 -14.33 8.08 -14.88
C PHE A 292 -14.55 9.51 -15.44
N ARG A 293 -13.64 9.98 -16.33
CA ARG A 293 -13.78 11.29 -16.97
C ARG A 293 -15.06 11.37 -17.81
N ARG A 294 -15.35 10.35 -18.62
CA ARG A 294 -16.53 10.27 -19.45
C ARG A 294 -17.80 10.28 -18.61
N ALA A 295 -17.86 9.49 -17.52
CA ALA A 295 -19.02 9.45 -16.64
C ALA A 295 -19.35 10.81 -16.02
N PHE A 296 -18.34 11.64 -15.75
CA PHE A 296 -18.51 12.98 -15.18
C PHE A 296 -18.91 14.03 -16.23
N LEU A 297 -18.41 13.94 -17.45
CA LEU A 297 -18.60 14.94 -18.49
C LEU A 297 -19.84 14.71 -19.37
N GLN A 298 -20.32 13.48 -19.47
CA GLN A 298 -21.53 13.08 -20.20
C GLN A 298 -22.74 12.97 -19.30
#